data_bec024704b46f13ac814748b7a136bdf
#
_entry.id   bec024704b46f13ac814748b7a136bdf
#
_cell.length_a   1.000
_cell.length_b   1.000
_cell.length_c   1.000
_cell.angle_alpha   90.00
_cell.angle_beta   90.00
_cell.angle_gamma   90.00
#
_symmetry.space_group_name_H-M   'P 1'
#
loop_
_entity.id
_entity.type
_entity.pdbx_description
1 polymer ?
#
loop_
_entity_poly.entity_id
_entity_poly.type
_entity_poly.pdbx_seq_one_letter_code
_entity_poly.pdbx_strand_id
1 'polypeptide(L)'
;MDDLVKAAIAARSRAYVPYSNHAVGAAILDDQGNIHLGANVENAAYPESQCAEASAIGVMIAAGGRRIEAIAIAGPGPDLCTPCGGCRQRIREFASEDTPVLIADPGGEKMRFTIGELLPAAFGPENL
;
A
#
# COMPACT_ATOMS: atom_id res chain seq x y z
N MET A 1 8.03 12.79 3.34
CA MET A 1 6.99 11.99 2.65
C MET A 1 7.12 11.97 1.14
N ASP A 2 7.79 12.96 0.55
CA ASP A 2 8.02 12.97 -0.89
C ASP A 2 8.80 11.75 -1.37
N ASP A 3 9.78 11.30 -0.60
CA ASP A 3 10.57 10.12 -0.95
C ASP A 3 9.71 8.85 -0.96
N LEU A 4 8.74 8.76 -0.05
CA LEU A 4 7.83 7.63 0.02
C LEU A 4 6.91 7.60 -1.20
N VAL A 5 6.36 8.77 -1.58
CA VAL A 5 5.51 8.90 -2.77
C VAL A 5 6.30 8.56 -4.03
N LYS A 6 7.51 9.09 -4.18
CA LYS A 6 8.36 8.79 -5.34
C LYS A 6 8.69 7.31 -5.44
N ALA A 7 8.95 6.67 -4.30
CA ALA A 7 9.23 5.22 -4.26
C ALA A 7 8.02 4.41 -4.72
N ALA A 8 6.81 4.78 -4.28
CA ALA A 8 5.58 4.11 -4.70
C ALA A 8 5.35 4.27 -6.21
N ILE A 9 5.55 5.49 -6.74
CA ILE A 9 5.40 5.76 -8.18
C ILE A 9 6.39 4.91 -8.98
N ALA A 10 7.65 4.86 -8.54
CA ALA A 10 8.68 4.08 -9.23
C ALA A 10 8.38 2.57 -9.19
N ALA A 11 7.82 2.07 -8.09
CA ALA A 11 7.49 0.65 -7.93
C ALA A 11 6.47 0.17 -8.96
N ARG A 12 5.62 1.05 -9.50
CA ARG A 12 4.65 0.69 -10.54
C ARG A 12 5.28 0.00 -11.75
N SER A 13 6.51 0.37 -12.11
CA SER A 13 7.19 -0.23 -13.26
C SER A 13 7.53 -1.72 -13.06
N ARG A 14 7.44 -2.21 -11.83
CA ARG A 14 7.70 -3.61 -11.48
C ARG A 14 6.42 -4.45 -11.43
N ALA A 15 5.24 -3.84 -11.58
CA ALA A 15 3.98 -4.56 -11.52
C ALA A 15 3.84 -5.57 -12.65
N TYR A 16 3.27 -6.71 -12.33
CA TYR A 16 2.95 -7.75 -13.31
C TYR A 16 1.44 -7.74 -13.53
N VAL A 17 1.00 -7.09 -14.62
CA VAL A 17 -0.42 -6.79 -14.85
C VAL A 17 -0.88 -7.16 -16.26
N PRO A 18 -0.66 -8.41 -16.71
CA PRO A 18 -0.97 -8.80 -18.11
C PRO A 18 -2.46 -8.81 -18.41
N TYR A 19 -3.32 -8.87 -17.40
CA TYR A 19 -4.77 -8.98 -17.58
C TYR A 19 -5.46 -7.62 -17.50
N SER A 20 -5.12 -6.78 -16.51
CA SER A 20 -5.80 -5.51 -16.28
C SER A 20 -5.09 -4.31 -16.89
N ASN A 21 -3.79 -4.40 -17.07
CA ASN A 21 -2.92 -3.27 -17.43
C ASN A 21 -3.01 -2.12 -16.38
N HIS A 22 -3.41 -2.45 -15.15
CA HIS A 22 -3.57 -1.47 -14.06
C HIS A 22 -2.44 -1.63 -13.07
N ALA A 23 -1.31 -0.96 -13.33
CA ALA A 23 -0.10 -1.08 -12.53
C ALA A 23 -0.18 -0.22 -11.26
N VAL A 24 -0.02 -0.85 -10.11
CA VAL A 24 -0.03 -0.20 -8.81
C VAL A 24 1.30 -0.46 -8.10
N GLY A 25 1.87 0.59 -7.51
CA GLY A 25 3.04 0.50 -6.64
C GLY A 25 2.69 0.93 -5.24
N ALA A 26 3.36 0.37 -4.26
CA ALA A 26 3.22 0.75 -2.86
C ALA A 26 4.59 0.90 -2.22
N ALA A 27 4.70 1.82 -1.28
CA ALA A 27 5.91 2.02 -0.48
C ALA A 27 5.51 2.20 0.97
N ILE A 28 6.13 1.45 1.87
CA ILE A 28 5.87 1.50 3.30
C ILE A 28 7.11 2.06 4.00
N LEU A 29 6.88 3.05 4.87
CA LEU A 29 7.87 3.50 5.84
C LEU A 29 7.61 2.73 7.13
N ASP A 30 8.59 1.96 7.59
CA ASP A 30 8.43 1.14 8.79
C ASP A 30 8.89 1.88 10.05
N ASP A 31 8.77 1.20 11.19
CA ASP A 31 9.12 1.71 12.52
C ASP A 31 10.63 1.88 12.75
N GLN A 32 11.46 1.41 11.80
CA GLN A 32 12.91 1.55 11.87
C GLN A 32 13.45 2.56 10.86
N GLY A 33 12.56 3.27 10.15
CA GLY A 33 12.94 4.26 9.16
C GLY A 33 13.27 3.70 7.80
N ASN A 34 13.00 2.41 7.55
CA ASN A 34 13.26 1.76 6.26
C ASN A 34 12.04 1.83 5.35
N ILE A 35 12.28 1.92 4.04
CA ILE A 35 11.24 1.94 3.03
C ILE A 35 11.22 0.57 2.33
N HIS A 36 10.03 -0.01 2.25
CA HIS A 36 9.79 -1.30 1.60
C HIS A 36 8.82 -1.12 0.44
N LEU A 37 9.13 -1.73 -0.70
CA LEU A 37 8.38 -1.56 -1.93
C LEU A 37 7.57 -2.80 -2.27
N GLY A 38 6.43 -2.57 -2.90
CA GLY A 38 5.62 -3.64 -3.48
C GLY A 38 4.96 -3.16 -4.74
N ALA A 39 4.57 -4.12 -5.57
CA ALA A 39 3.79 -3.87 -6.79
C ALA A 39 2.78 -4.99 -6.93
N ASN A 40 1.68 -4.75 -7.66
CA ASN A 40 0.69 -5.79 -7.83
C ASN A 40 1.17 -6.87 -8.79
N VAL A 41 0.80 -8.10 -8.47
CA VAL A 41 1.17 -9.30 -9.22
C VAL A 41 -0.11 -10.05 -9.55
N GLU A 42 -0.49 -10.06 -10.80
CA GLU A 42 -1.70 -10.73 -11.25
C GLU A 42 -1.44 -12.20 -11.53
N ASN A 43 -2.50 -12.99 -11.48
CA ASN A 43 -2.47 -14.40 -11.76
C ASN A 43 -3.66 -14.74 -12.66
N ALA A 44 -3.50 -15.72 -13.58
CA ALA A 44 -4.59 -16.20 -14.41
C ALA A 44 -5.74 -16.75 -13.54
N ALA A 45 -5.42 -17.31 -12.38
CA ALA A 45 -6.41 -17.61 -11.35
C ALA A 45 -6.59 -16.34 -10.53
N TYR A 46 -7.55 -15.50 -10.88
CA TYR A 46 -7.71 -14.16 -10.34
C TYR A 46 -7.67 -14.06 -8.80
N PRO A 47 -8.28 -14.98 -8.04
CA PRO A 47 -8.20 -14.91 -6.58
C PRO A 47 -6.79 -15.03 -6.01
N GLU A 48 -5.84 -15.53 -6.79
CA GLU A 48 -4.44 -15.68 -6.36
C GLU A 48 -3.60 -14.44 -6.68
N SER A 49 -4.20 -13.39 -7.25
CA SER A 49 -3.51 -12.13 -7.49
C SER A 49 -3.18 -11.43 -6.16
N GLN A 50 -2.07 -10.69 -6.15
CA GLN A 50 -1.60 -9.95 -4.97
C GLN A 50 -1.64 -8.46 -5.24
N CYS A 51 -2.22 -7.70 -4.32
CA CYS A 51 -2.18 -6.24 -4.38
C CYS A 51 -0.79 -5.72 -4.01
N ALA A 52 -0.47 -4.52 -4.49
CA ALA A 52 0.81 -3.89 -4.19
C ALA A 52 1.05 -3.72 -2.69
N GLU A 53 0.01 -3.37 -1.95
CA GLU A 53 0.08 -3.17 -0.50
C GLU A 53 0.42 -4.48 0.22
N ALA A 54 -0.22 -5.58 -0.16
CA ALA A 54 0.06 -6.89 0.43
C ALA A 54 1.50 -7.32 0.13
N SER A 55 1.99 -7.06 -1.09
CA SER A 55 3.36 -7.35 -1.47
C SER A 55 4.35 -6.55 -0.64
N ALA A 56 4.11 -5.25 -0.44
CA ALA A 56 4.96 -4.38 0.36
C ALA A 56 4.99 -4.80 1.83
N ILE A 57 3.85 -5.21 2.38
CA ILE A 57 3.77 -5.71 3.75
C ILE A 57 4.63 -6.98 3.90
N GLY A 58 4.54 -7.90 2.95
CA GLY A 58 5.36 -9.11 2.97
C GLY A 58 6.85 -8.79 2.98
N VAL A 59 7.28 -7.84 2.17
CA VAL A 59 8.68 -7.38 2.12
C VAL A 59 9.09 -6.77 3.46
N MET A 60 8.25 -5.92 4.05
CA MET A 60 8.52 -5.30 5.35
C MET A 60 8.73 -6.37 6.43
N ILE A 61 7.83 -7.34 6.52
CA ILE A 61 7.91 -8.40 7.53
C ILE A 61 9.17 -9.24 7.32
N ALA A 62 9.49 -9.61 6.09
CA ALA A 62 10.68 -10.39 5.77
C ALA A 62 11.97 -9.65 6.14
N ALA A 63 11.95 -8.32 6.07
CA ALA A 63 13.10 -7.47 6.41
C ALA A 63 13.19 -7.15 7.91
N GLY A 64 12.22 -7.58 8.72
CA GLY A 64 12.24 -7.38 10.17
C GLY A 64 11.40 -6.22 10.68
N GLY A 65 10.77 -5.43 9.80
CA GLY A 65 9.83 -4.38 10.20
C GLY A 65 8.54 -4.98 10.73
N ARG A 66 7.87 -4.27 11.66
CA ARG A 66 6.64 -4.76 12.29
C ARG A 66 5.54 -3.73 12.36
N ARG A 67 5.85 -2.47 12.09
CA ARG A 67 4.87 -1.36 12.17
C ARG A 67 4.96 -0.51 10.91
N ILE A 68 3.80 -0.07 10.43
CA ILE A 68 3.70 0.88 9.32
C ILE A 68 3.55 2.27 9.90
N GLU A 69 4.54 3.14 9.66
CA GLU A 69 4.47 4.55 10.07
C GLU A 69 3.78 5.40 9.01
N ALA A 70 3.89 5.00 7.74
CA ALA A 70 3.21 5.62 6.61
C ALA A 70 3.22 4.68 5.43
N ILE A 71 2.23 4.79 4.56
CA ILE A 71 2.19 4.02 3.32
C ILE A 71 1.74 4.94 2.17
N ALA A 72 2.44 4.84 1.05
CA ALA A 72 2.05 5.51 -0.19
C ALA A 72 1.64 4.47 -1.22
N ILE A 73 0.57 4.76 -1.95
CA ILE A 73 0.01 3.88 -2.97
C ILE A 73 -0.13 4.70 -4.25
N ALA A 74 0.47 4.23 -5.34
CA ALA A 74 0.45 4.93 -6.62
C ALA A 74 -0.21 4.06 -7.69
N GLY A 75 -1.32 4.57 -8.22
CA GLY A 75 -1.99 3.99 -9.37
C GLY A 75 -1.66 4.75 -10.65
N PRO A 76 -2.29 4.38 -11.78
CA PRO A 76 -2.03 5.03 -13.06
C PRO A 76 -2.66 6.42 -13.20
N GLY A 77 -3.65 6.77 -12.35
CA GLY A 77 -4.44 7.98 -12.53
C GLY A 77 -5.37 7.90 -13.73
N PRO A 78 -6.19 8.93 -13.96
CA PRO A 78 -6.39 10.12 -13.12
C PRO A 78 -7.23 9.88 -11.87
N ASP A 79 -7.97 8.75 -11.81
CA ASP A 79 -8.79 8.43 -10.64
C ASP A 79 -7.91 8.01 -9.47
N LEU A 80 -8.36 8.31 -8.25
CA LEU A 80 -7.65 7.92 -7.04
C LEU A 80 -7.64 6.40 -6.90
N CYS A 81 -6.44 5.84 -6.70
CA CYS A 81 -6.26 4.41 -6.45
C CYS A 81 -6.13 4.20 -4.94
N THR A 82 -7.27 4.24 -4.24
CA THR A 82 -7.29 3.95 -2.80
C THR A 82 -7.18 2.44 -2.58
N PRO A 83 -6.67 2.00 -1.43
CA PRO A 83 -6.57 0.56 -1.16
C PRO A 83 -7.96 -0.08 -1.09
N CYS A 84 -8.09 -1.28 -1.65
CA CYS A 84 -9.34 -2.04 -1.57
C CYS A 84 -9.61 -2.46 -0.11
N GLY A 85 -10.83 -2.95 0.14
CA GLY A 85 -11.22 -3.31 1.51
C GLY A 85 -10.29 -4.29 2.18
N GLY A 86 -9.86 -5.33 1.46
CA GLY A 86 -8.90 -6.31 1.99
C GLY A 86 -7.56 -5.69 2.36
N CYS A 87 -7.04 -4.78 1.55
CA CYS A 87 -5.78 -4.11 1.84
C CYS A 87 -5.90 -3.13 3.01
N ARG A 88 -7.05 -2.50 3.18
CA ARG A 88 -7.29 -1.65 4.36
C ARG A 88 -7.18 -2.45 5.64
N GLN A 89 -7.73 -3.65 5.67
CA GLN A 89 -7.61 -4.56 6.81
C GLN A 89 -6.16 -5.00 7.01
N ARG A 90 -5.45 -5.33 5.92
CA ARG A 90 -4.03 -5.72 6.00
C ARG A 90 -3.17 -4.61 6.57
N ILE A 91 -3.38 -3.38 6.12
CA ILE A 91 -2.65 -2.21 6.62
C ILE A 91 -2.95 -2.00 8.11
N ARG A 92 -4.23 -2.14 8.50
CA ARG A 92 -4.67 -1.90 9.88
C ARG A 92 -4.01 -2.85 10.88
N GLU A 93 -3.61 -4.04 10.44
CA GLU A 93 -2.90 -4.99 11.32
C GLU A 93 -1.61 -4.39 11.87
N PHE A 94 -0.91 -3.59 11.07
CA PHE A 94 0.42 -3.08 11.39
C PHE A 94 0.45 -1.57 11.64
N ALA A 95 -0.71 -0.90 11.64
CA ALA A 95 -0.80 0.56 11.69
C ALA A 95 -1.77 1.00 12.78
N SER A 96 -1.52 2.19 13.32
CA SER A 96 -2.50 2.86 14.20
C SER A 96 -3.53 3.60 13.34
N GLU A 97 -4.65 4.01 13.96
CA GLU A 97 -5.69 4.74 13.25
C GLU A 97 -5.19 6.04 12.60
N ASP A 98 -4.16 6.65 13.17
CA ASP A 98 -3.60 7.92 12.70
C ASP A 98 -2.57 7.75 11.58
N THR A 99 -2.22 6.52 11.21
CA THR A 99 -1.20 6.27 10.20
C THR A 99 -1.61 6.85 8.86
N PRO A 100 -0.78 7.71 8.25
CA PRO A 100 -1.12 8.33 6.96
C PRO A 100 -1.04 7.34 5.81
N VAL A 101 -2.02 7.44 4.93
CA VAL A 101 -2.11 6.70 3.67
C VAL A 101 -2.12 7.74 2.55
N LEU A 102 -1.03 7.80 1.79
CA LEU A 102 -0.82 8.78 0.73
C LEU A 102 -1.21 8.15 -0.60
N ILE A 103 -2.12 8.80 -1.31
CA ILE A 103 -2.61 8.32 -2.61
C ILE A 103 -1.96 9.16 -3.71
N ALA A 104 -1.32 8.50 -4.67
CA ALA A 104 -0.53 9.14 -5.69
C ALA A 104 -0.84 8.57 -7.09
N ASP A 105 -0.42 9.31 -8.11
CA ASP A 105 -0.35 8.83 -9.48
C ASP A 105 0.98 9.34 -10.08
N PRO A 106 1.26 9.14 -11.37
CA PRO A 106 2.53 9.60 -11.93
C PRO A 106 2.83 11.08 -11.74
N GLY A 107 1.81 11.90 -11.48
CA GLY A 107 1.95 13.33 -11.21
C GLY A 107 2.29 13.69 -9.77
N GLY A 108 2.30 12.73 -8.86
CA GLY A 108 2.63 12.95 -7.45
C GLY A 108 1.48 12.62 -6.51
N GLU A 109 1.58 13.10 -5.28
CA GLU A 109 0.55 12.89 -4.25
C GLU A 109 -0.72 13.68 -4.63
N LYS A 110 -1.88 13.00 -4.59
CA LYS A 110 -3.18 13.59 -4.94
C LYS A 110 -4.11 13.73 -3.75
N MET A 111 -3.99 12.84 -2.77
CA MET A 111 -4.88 12.83 -1.61
C MET A 111 -4.19 12.12 -0.46
N ARG A 112 -4.57 12.47 0.76
CA ARG A 112 -4.02 11.85 1.96
C ARG A 112 -5.15 11.53 2.93
N PHE A 113 -5.15 10.29 3.41
CA PHE A 113 -6.08 9.81 4.43
C PHE A 113 -5.30 9.29 5.62
N THR A 114 -5.99 9.02 6.73
CA THR A 114 -5.49 8.11 7.76
C THR A 114 -6.14 6.75 7.53
N ILE A 115 -5.52 5.68 8.04
CA ILE A 115 -6.14 4.36 7.93
C ILE A 115 -7.44 4.30 8.72
N GLY A 116 -7.56 5.06 9.81
CA GLY A 116 -8.81 5.16 10.56
C GLY A 116 -9.96 5.76 9.74
N GLU A 117 -9.66 6.72 8.85
CA GLU A 117 -10.67 7.27 7.95
C GLU A 117 -11.10 6.26 6.88
N LEU A 118 -10.15 5.43 6.41
CA LEU A 118 -10.43 4.45 5.34
C LEU A 118 -11.07 3.17 5.87
N LEU A 119 -10.89 2.86 7.16
CA LEU A 119 -11.46 1.67 7.79
C LEU A 119 -11.96 2.04 9.19
N PRO A 120 -13.07 2.79 9.27
CA PRO A 120 -13.63 3.19 10.57
C PRO A 120 -14.15 2.00 11.35
N ALA A 121 -14.04 2.07 12.69
CA ALA A 121 -14.49 1.03 13.60
C ALA A 121 -13.92 -0.35 13.23
N ALA A 122 -12.64 -0.38 12.89
CA ALA A 122 -12.00 -1.58 12.35
C ALA A 122 -11.79 -2.65 13.39
N PHE A 123 -11.92 -3.92 12.97
CA PHE A 123 -11.41 -5.04 13.74
C PHE A 123 -9.88 -5.01 13.65
N GLY A 124 -9.19 -5.08 14.77
CA GLY A 124 -7.73 -5.03 14.80
C GLY A 124 -7.16 -5.90 15.91
N PRO A 125 -5.82 -5.92 16.05
CA PRO A 125 -5.15 -6.76 17.05
C PRO A 125 -5.65 -6.56 18.48
N GLU A 126 -6.10 -5.34 18.81
CA GLU A 126 -6.65 -5.01 20.14
C GLU A 126 -7.93 -5.74 20.44
N ASN A 127 -8.60 -6.34 19.45
CA ASN A 127 -9.82 -7.11 19.65
C ASN A 127 -9.56 -8.57 20.07
N LEU A 128 -8.30 -8.98 20.00
CA LEU A 128 -7.86 -10.35 20.33
C LEU A 128 -6.87 -10.37 21.54
#